data_e15679de750e361b6713ecf5a85d6fd7
#
_entry.id   e15679de750e361b6713ecf5a85d6fd7
#
_cell.length_a   1.000
_cell.length_b   1.000
_cell.length_c   1.000
_cell.angle_alpha   90.00
_cell.angle_beta   90.00
_cell.angle_gamma   90.00
#
_symmetry.space_group_name_H-M   'P 1'
#
loop_
_entity.id
_entity.type
_entity.pdbx_description
1 polymer ?
#
loop_
_entity_poly.entity_id
_entity_poly.type
_entity_poly.pdbx_seq_one_letter_code
_entity_poly.pdbx_strand_id
1 'polypeptide(L)'
;SQRQEGINITKNFPSLFIAEVISKILHENEIDRPLFLFVWKLKINLATSLENNPNFSLQFLINLSKYMGFYPLNEEEKSTYFNLELGEFTNSTQHLNYYINQENSHYFKALLNKQKITIPYANRNQLLLDLIEYYKFQHHELKNMTSHLIIESLRT
;
A
#
# COMPACT_ATOMS: atom_id res chain seq x y z
N SER A 1 22.80 22.05 0.30
CA SER A 1 21.61 22.26 1.07
C SER A 1 20.36 22.28 0.21
N GLN A 2 20.19 23.25 -0.64
CA GLN A 2 19.02 23.30 -1.49
C GLN A 2 18.93 22.12 -2.45
N ARG A 3 20.06 21.57 -2.79
CA ARG A 3 20.12 20.46 -3.76
C ARG A 3 19.28 19.26 -3.37
N GLN A 4 19.01 19.10 -2.09
CA GLN A 4 18.18 17.98 -1.64
C GLN A 4 16.71 18.32 -1.69
N GLU A 5 16.37 19.57 -1.73
CA GLU A 5 15.00 20.00 -1.66
C GLU A 5 14.24 19.63 -2.92
N GLY A 6 13.30 18.75 -2.79
CA GLY A 6 12.46 18.32 -3.88
C GLY A 6 13.10 17.36 -4.86
N ILE A 7 14.37 16.99 -4.67
CA ILE A 7 15.07 16.10 -5.59
C ILE A 7 15.24 14.71 -5.04
N ASN A 8 15.07 14.54 -3.74
CA ASN A 8 15.18 13.22 -3.13
C ASN A 8 13.94 12.39 -3.47
N ILE A 9 14.05 11.56 -4.50
CA ILE A 9 12.95 10.72 -4.97
C ILE A 9 12.48 9.78 -3.86
N THR A 10 13.39 9.24 -3.08
CA THR A 10 13.05 8.35 -1.97
C THR A 10 12.20 9.05 -0.92
N LYS A 11 12.52 10.32 -0.61
CA LYS A 11 11.75 11.10 0.36
C LYS A 11 10.38 11.51 -0.19
N ASN A 12 10.32 11.87 -1.48
CA ASN A 12 9.10 12.36 -2.12
C ASN A 12 8.23 11.23 -2.69
N PHE A 13 8.77 10.02 -2.78
CA PHE A 13 8.08 8.88 -3.38
C PHE A 13 6.69 8.63 -2.77
N PRO A 14 6.53 8.59 -1.44
CA PRO A 14 5.19 8.34 -0.88
C PRO A 14 4.14 9.35 -1.33
N SER A 15 4.50 10.64 -1.40
CA SER A 15 3.57 11.69 -1.85
C SER A 15 3.20 11.50 -3.32
N LEU A 16 4.17 11.23 -4.17
CA LEU A 16 3.95 11.02 -5.60
C LEU A 16 3.11 9.77 -5.85
N PHE A 17 3.39 8.69 -5.14
CA PHE A 17 2.65 7.46 -5.24
C PHE A 17 1.19 7.64 -4.83
N ILE A 18 0.96 8.26 -3.69
CA ILE A 18 -0.38 8.54 -3.19
C ILE A 18 -1.15 9.42 -4.18
N ALA A 19 -0.52 10.45 -4.71
CA ALA A 19 -1.13 11.33 -5.68
C ALA A 19 -1.52 10.56 -6.95
N GLU A 20 -0.67 9.67 -7.43
CA GLU A 20 -0.97 8.85 -8.61
C GLU A 20 -2.15 7.91 -8.37
N VAL A 21 -2.17 7.22 -7.22
CA VAL A 21 -3.27 6.32 -6.87
C VAL A 21 -4.58 7.09 -6.79
N ILE A 22 -4.58 8.20 -6.08
CA ILE A 22 -5.78 9.04 -5.92
C ILE A 22 -6.25 9.55 -7.29
N SER A 23 -5.34 10.05 -8.11
CA SER A 23 -5.68 10.58 -9.44
C SER A 23 -6.38 9.52 -10.31
N LYS A 24 -5.86 8.31 -10.32
CA LYS A 24 -6.47 7.23 -11.09
C LYS A 24 -7.86 6.85 -10.57
N ILE A 25 -7.99 6.77 -9.26
CA ILE A 25 -9.28 6.43 -8.64
C ILE A 25 -10.31 7.52 -8.91
N LEU A 26 -9.95 8.79 -8.75
CA LEU A 26 -10.86 9.90 -8.95
C LEU A 26 -11.27 10.06 -10.41
N HIS A 27 -10.38 9.73 -11.33
CA HIS A 27 -10.65 9.88 -12.76
C HIS A 27 -11.63 8.84 -13.28
N GLU A 28 -11.62 7.64 -12.74
CA GLU A 28 -12.30 6.49 -13.34
C GLU A 28 -13.54 6.02 -12.57
N ASN A 29 -13.80 6.54 -11.39
CA ASN A 29 -14.89 6.08 -10.54
C ASN A 29 -15.85 7.20 -10.15
N GLU A 30 -17.12 6.85 -10.00
CA GLU A 30 -18.04 7.69 -9.25
C GLU A 30 -17.61 7.67 -7.79
N ILE A 31 -17.38 8.87 -7.24
CA ILE A 31 -16.87 8.99 -5.90
C ILE A 31 -18.04 9.05 -4.93
N ASP A 32 -18.17 8.04 -4.08
CA ASP A 32 -19.15 8.08 -3.01
C ASP A 32 -18.63 9.00 -1.86
N ARG A 33 -19.54 9.34 -0.96
CA ARG A 33 -19.22 10.26 0.12
C ARG A 33 -18.12 9.74 1.08
N PRO A 34 -18.13 8.47 1.51
CA PRO A 34 -17.06 7.95 2.37
C PRO A 34 -15.69 8.05 1.73
N LEU A 35 -15.56 7.69 0.46
CA LEU A 35 -14.30 7.79 -0.26
C LEU A 35 -13.85 9.25 -0.39
N PHE A 36 -14.77 10.14 -0.72
CA PHE A 36 -14.49 11.58 -0.81
C PHE A 36 -13.93 12.11 0.52
N LEU A 37 -14.58 11.80 1.63
CA LEU A 37 -14.13 12.25 2.95
C LEU A 37 -12.77 11.67 3.32
N PHE A 38 -12.51 10.42 2.98
CA PHE A 38 -11.22 9.79 3.21
C PHE A 38 -10.10 10.53 2.46
N VAL A 39 -10.30 10.79 1.18
CA VAL A 39 -9.34 11.49 0.35
C VAL A 39 -9.13 12.93 0.83
N TRP A 40 -10.19 13.61 1.22
CA TRP A 40 -10.13 14.98 1.74
C TRP A 40 -9.30 15.08 3.01
N LYS A 41 -9.55 14.18 3.96
CA LYS A 41 -8.76 14.11 5.20
C LYS A 41 -7.29 13.82 4.94
N LEU A 42 -7.03 12.94 4.00
CA LEU A 42 -5.68 12.61 3.60
C LEU A 42 -4.96 13.83 3.04
N LYS A 43 -5.61 14.58 2.16
CA LYS A 43 -5.03 15.78 1.57
C LYS A 43 -4.65 16.82 2.62
N ILE A 44 -5.49 17.01 3.64
CA ILE A 44 -5.25 17.97 4.71
C ILE A 44 -4.06 17.54 5.57
N ASN A 45 -3.91 16.25 5.88
CA ASN A 45 -2.95 15.75 6.85
C ASN A 45 -1.71 15.10 6.23
N LEU A 46 -1.59 15.12 4.92
CA LEU A 46 -0.60 14.31 4.21
C LEU A 46 0.85 14.61 4.65
N ALA A 47 1.22 15.87 4.69
CA ALA A 47 2.59 16.25 5.03
C ALA A 47 2.99 15.77 6.43
N THR A 48 2.13 16.04 7.42
CA THR A 48 2.37 15.61 8.80
C THR A 48 2.40 14.09 8.93
N SER A 49 1.50 13.40 8.25
CA SER A 49 1.43 11.94 8.30
C SER A 49 2.68 11.29 7.71
N LEU A 50 3.17 11.82 6.60
CA LEU A 50 4.37 11.28 5.95
C LEU A 50 5.63 11.50 6.78
N GLU A 51 5.73 12.64 7.49
CA GLU A 51 6.89 12.94 8.32
C GLU A 51 6.97 12.04 9.56
N ASN A 52 5.84 11.70 10.14
CA ASN A 52 5.77 11.07 11.45
C ASN A 52 5.52 9.56 11.41
N ASN A 53 5.24 9.00 10.25
CA ASN A 53 4.91 7.57 10.15
C ASN A 53 5.59 6.92 8.96
N PRO A 54 6.68 6.17 9.19
CA PRO A 54 7.36 5.46 8.10
C PRO A 54 6.47 4.44 7.38
N ASN A 55 5.43 3.95 8.04
CA ASN A 55 4.49 2.97 7.48
C ASN A 55 3.28 3.62 6.81
N PHE A 56 3.30 4.95 6.63
CA PHE A 56 2.13 5.67 6.15
C PHE A 56 1.62 5.17 4.80
N SER A 57 2.53 4.94 3.85
CA SER A 57 2.12 4.47 2.52
C SER A 57 1.44 3.11 2.57
N LEU A 58 1.95 2.21 3.41
CA LEU A 58 1.34 0.89 3.61
C LEU A 58 -0.03 1.03 4.27
N GLN A 59 -0.11 1.82 5.33
CA GLN A 59 -1.36 2.03 6.04
C GLN A 59 -2.40 2.73 5.16
N PHE A 60 -1.95 3.65 4.31
CA PHE A 60 -2.81 4.32 3.33
C PHE A 60 -3.45 3.29 2.39
N LEU A 61 -2.65 2.40 1.80
CA LEU A 61 -3.17 1.39 0.88
C LEU A 61 -4.13 0.44 1.59
N ILE A 62 -3.83 0.05 2.80
CA ILE A 62 -4.71 -0.80 3.60
C ILE A 62 -6.05 -0.11 3.83
N ASN A 63 -6.02 1.15 4.27
CA ASN A 63 -7.25 1.89 4.56
C ASN A 63 -8.06 2.17 3.29
N LEU A 64 -7.39 2.52 2.20
CA LEU A 64 -8.04 2.77 0.93
C LEU A 64 -8.75 1.52 0.40
N SER A 65 -8.14 0.34 0.56
CA SER A 65 -8.74 -0.91 0.08
C SER A 65 -10.12 -1.18 0.70
N LYS A 66 -10.33 -0.69 1.91
CA LYS A 66 -11.63 -0.79 2.57
C LYS A 66 -12.71 -0.01 1.83
N TYR A 67 -12.38 1.22 1.41
CA TYR A 67 -13.32 2.05 0.65
C TYR A 67 -13.50 1.54 -0.79
N MET A 68 -12.51 0.85 -1.32
CA MET A 68 -12.56 0.28 -2.66
C MET A 68 -13.26 -1.08 -2.71
N GLY A 69 -13.54 -1.68 -1.56
CA GLY A 69 -14.28 -2.93 -1.49
C GLY A 69 -13.45 -4.20 -1.53
N PHE A 70 -12.14 -4.12 -1.32
CA PHE A 70 -11.27 -5.31 -1.30
C PHE A 70 -10.31 -5.34 -0.11
N TYR A 71 -10.84 -4.96 1.05
CA TYR A 71 -10.04 -5.04 2.28
C TYR A 71 -9.58 -6.48 2.53
N PRO A 72 -8.31 -6.69 2.90
CA PRO A 72 -7.79 -8.05 3.12
C PRO A 72 -8.56 -8.83 4.17
N LEU A 73 -8.84 -10.09 3.87
CA LEU A 73 -9.51 -10.99 4.82
C LEU A 73 -8.47 -11.56 5.78
N ASN A 74 -8.69 -11.32 7.07
CA ASN A 74 -7.77 -11.72 8.14
C ASN A 74 -8.53 -12.48 9.23
N GLU A 75 -9.17 -13.58 8.83
CA GLU A 75 -10.03 -14.36 9.72
C GLU A 75 -9.29 -15.41 10.54
N GLU A 76 -8.13 -15.89 10.05
CA GLU A 76 -7.37 -16.95 10.70
C GLU A 76 -6.07 -16.44 11.29
N GLU A 77 -5.93 -16.52 12.62
CA GLU A 77 -4.74 -16.06 13.31
C GLU A 77 -3.47 -16.83 12.94
N LYS A 78 -3.60 -18.08 12.52
CA LYS A 78 -2.47 -18.98 12.27
C LYS A 78 -1.98 -18.98 10.82
N SER A 79 -2.62 -18.24 9.94
CA SER A 79 -2.21 -18.18 8.53
C SER A 79 -0.93 -17.37 8.39
N THR A 80 0.01 -17.90 7.59
CA THR A 80 1.38 -17.40 7.53
C THR A 80 1.72 -16.64 6.25
N TYR A 81 0.89 -16.76 5.22
CA TYR A 81 1.13 -16.10 3.93
C TYR A 81 -0.12 -15.37 3.50
N PHE A 82 0.04 -14.27 2.79
CA PHE A 82 -1.09 -13.56 2.20
C PHE A 82 -1.16 -13.82 0.69
N ASN A 83 -2.28 -14.35 0.24
CA ASN A 83 -2.54 -14.60 -1.17
C ASN A 83 -3.00 -13.30 -1.85
N LEU A 84 -2.16 -12.75 -2.73
CA LEU A 84 -2.43 -11.47 -3.39
C LEU A 84 -3.58 -11.55 -4.39
N GLU A 85 -3.79 -12.70 -5.00
CA GLU A 85 -4.86 -12.87 -5.99
C GLU A 85 -6.23 -12.95 -5.33
N LEU A 86 -6.34 -13.69 -4.23
CA LEU A 86 -7.61 -13.89 -3.53
C LEU A 86 -7.86 -12.89 -2.40
N GLY A 87 -6.82 -12.19 -1.94
CA GLY A 87 -6.96 -11.20 -0.89
C GLY A 87 -7.21 -11.79 0.49
N GLU A 88 -6.65 -12.96 0.76
CA GLU A 88 -6.82 -13.65 2.04
C GLU A 88 -5.54 -14.32 2.50
N PHE A 89 -5.44 -14.55 3.81
CA PHE A 89 -4.31 -15.27 4.38
C PHE A 89 -4.48 -16.78 4.22
N THR A 90 -3.36 -17.48 4.08
CA THR A 90 -3.33 -18.92 3.89
C THR A 90 -2.13 -19.53 4.61
N ASN A 91 -2.19 -20.84 4.86
CA ASN A 91 -1.12 -21.58 5.52
C ASN A 91 -0.13 -22.21 4.55
N SER A 92 -0.44 -22.25 3.27
CA SER A 92 0.38 -22.93 2.27
C SER A 92 0.58 -22.05 1.04
N THR A 93 1.80 -22.08 0.50
CA THR A 93 2.13 -21.44 -0.77
C THR A 93 1.96 -22.38 -1.96
N GLN A 94 1.54 -23.60 -1.71
CA GLN A 94 1.32 -24.58 -2.78
C GLN A 94 0.25 -24.05 -3.75
N HIS A 95 0.58 -24.07 -5.02
CA HIS A 95 -0.26 -23.56 -6.12
C HIS A 95 -0.45 -22.02 -6.11
N LEU A 96 0.30 -21.27 -5.28
CA LEU A 96 0.26 -19.83 -5.31
C LEU A 96 1.39 -19.27 -6.17
N ASN A 97 1.04 -18.34 -7.04
CA ASN A 97 2.02 -17.62 -7.86
C ASN A 97 2.35 -16.24 -7.28
N TYR A 98 1.41 -15.64 -6.56
CA TYR A 98 1.54 -14.29 -6.05
C TYR A 98 1.11 -14.25 -4.59
N TYR A 99 2.08 -14.10 -3.70
CA TYR A 99 1.82 -14.07 -2.26
C TYR A 99 2.88 -13.25 -1.55
N ILE A 100 2.53 -12.77 -0.37
CA ILE A 100 3.48 -12.12 0.53
C ILE A 100 4.18 -13.20 1.34
N ASN A 101 5.52 -13.14 1.45
CA ASN A 101 6.29 -14.13 2.20
C ASN A 101 5.91 -14.12 3.68
N GLN A 102 6.38 -15.12 4.41
CA GLN A 102 6.01 -15.31 5.82
C GLN A 102 6.37 -14.09 6.68
N GLU A 103 7.58 -13.59 6.56
CA GLU A 103 8.04 -12.45 7.36
C GLU A 103 7.21 -11.19 7.09
N ASN A 104 7.03 -10.85 5.83
CA ASN A 104 6.26 -9.66 5.46
C ASN A 104 4.77 -9.84 5.72
N SER A 105 4.26 -11.06 5.65
CA SER A 105 2.87 -11.34 6.04
C SER A 105 2.64 -11.08 7.53
N HIS A 106 3.64 -11.36 8.36
CA HIS A 106 3.60 -11.01 9.78
C HIS A 106 3.48 -9.50 9.98
N TYR A 107 4.31 -8.72 9.28
CA TYR A 107 4.23 -7.26 9.33
C TYR A 107 2.89 -6.75 8.79
N PHE A 108 2.43 -7.32 7.70
CA PHE A 108 1.14 -6.94 7.12
C PHE A 108 -0.01 -7.19 8.08
N LYS A 109 0.00 -8.35 8.73
CA LYS A 109 -1.00 -8.69 9.73
C LYS A 109 -1.00 -7.72 10.91
N ALA A 110 0.18 -7.33 11.37
CA ALA A 110 0.32 -6.33 12.43
C ALA A 110 -0.30 -4.99 12.02
N LEU A 111 -0.09 -4.56 10.78
CA LEU A 111 -0.69 -3.33 10.27
C LEU A 111 -2.21 -3.43 10.16
N LEU A 112 -2.74 -4.58 9.72
CA LEU A 112 -4.18 -4.81 9.68
C LEU A 112 -4.81 -4.76 11.07
N ASN A 113 -4.09 -5.23 12.07
CA ASN A 113 -4.53 -5.20 13.46
C ASN A 113 -4.24 -3.86 14.15
N LYS A 114 -3.78 -2.87 13.38
CA LYS A 114 -3.47 -1.52 13.86
C LYS A 114 -2.43 -1.49 14.99
N GLN A 115 -1.53 -2.44 14.98
CA GLN A 115 -0.43 -2.49 15.91
C GLN A 115 0.67 -1.52 15.49
N LYS A 116 1.28 -0.86 16.45
CA LYS A 116 2.48 -0.06 16.19
C LYS A 116 3.65 -1.01 16.03
N ILE A 117 4.25 -1.01 14.85
CA ILE A 117 5.34 -1.91 14.53
C ILE A 117 6.39 -1.17 13.71
N THR A 118 7.65 -1.46 14.00
CA THR A 118 8.77 -0.96 13.21
C THR A 118 9.11 -2.03 12.18
N ILE A 119 8.96 -1.68 10.91
CA ILE A 119 9.25 -2.58 9.79
C ILE A 119 10.58 -2.17 9.19
N PRO A 120 11.56 -3.08 9.05
CA PRO A 120 12.82 -2.74 8.40
C PRO A 120 12.61 -2.17 7.00
N TYR A 121 13.49 -1.27 6.58
CA TYR A 121 13.35 -0.54 5.32
C TYR A 121 13.14 -1.47 4.12
N ALA A 122 13.97 -2.52 4.00
CA ALA A 122 13.85 -3.46 2.89
C ALA A 122 12.50 -4.19 2.89
N ASN A 123 12.02 -4.56 4.07
CA ASN A 123 10.71 -5.22 4.22
C ASN A 123 9.57 -4.27 3.85
N ARG A 124 9.66 -3.00 4.27
CA ARG A 124 8.65 -2.00 3.89
C ARG A 124 8.57 -1.82 2.38
N ASN A 125 9.72 -1.74 1.71
CA ASN A 125 9.76 -1.58 0.26
C ASN A 125 9.15 -2.78 -0.44
N GLN A 126 9.52 -3.99 -0.02
CA GLN A 126 8.95 -5.20 -0.62
C GLN A 126 7.44 -5.29 -0.37
N LEU A 127 7.02 -4.99 0.85
CA LEU A 127 5.61 -5.02 1.19
C LEU A 127 4.81 -3.98 0.38
N LEU A 128 5.39 -2.81 0.15
CA LEU A 128 4.77 -1.80 -0.69
C LEU A 128 4.59 -2.30 -2.14
N LEU A 129 5.61 -2.94 -2.70
CA LEU A 129 5.51 -3.53 -4.04
C LEU A 129 4.44 -4.63 -4.07
N ASP A 130 4.38 -5.45 -3.04
CA ASP A 130 3.37 -6.51 -2.94
C ASP A 130 1.95 -5.93 -2.88
N LEU A 131 1.75 -4.85 -2.12
CA LEU A 131 0.44 -4.20 -2.04
C LEU A 131 0.04 -3.52 -3.35
N ILE A 132 1.01 -2.99 -4.10
CA ILE A 132 0.75 -2.47 -5.44
C ILE A 132 0.26 -3.60 -6.35
N GLU A 133 0.89 -4.77 -6.31
CA GLU A 133 0.43 -5.94 -7.06
C GLU A 133 -0.96 -6.37 -6.61
N TYR A 134 -1.22 -6.36 -5.29
CA TYR A 134 -2.54 -6.65 -4.76
C TYR A 134 -3.60 -5.74 -5.37
N TYR A 135 -3.34 -4.44 -5.41
CA TYR A 135 -4.26 -3.48 -6.02
C TYR A 135 -4.50 -3.78 -7.50
N LYS A 136 -3.46 -4.14 -8.24
CA LYS A 136 -3.59 -4.48 -9.65
C LYS A 136 -4.46 -5.72 -9.87
N PHE A 137 -4.41 -6.69 -8.98
CA PHE A 137 -5.28 -7.86 -9.05
C PHE A 137 -6.72 -7.52 -8.72
N GLN A 138 -6.94 -6.64 -7.75
CA GLN A 138 -8.26 -6.35 -7.23
C GLN A 138 -8.97 -5.23 -7.99
N HIS A 139 -8.24 -4.28 -8.56
CA HIS A 139 -8.80 -3.12 -9.23
C HIS A 139 -8.23 -2.99 -10.63
N HIS A 140 -9.08 -3.28 -11.61
CA HIS A 140 -8.67 -3.38 -13.00
C HIS A 140 -8.01 -2.10 -13.56
N GLU A 141 -8.52 -0.93 -13.20
CA GLU A 141 -8.02 0.35 -13.72
C GLU A 141 -6.61 0.69 -13.23
N LEU A 142 -6.13 0.03 -12.19
CA LEU A 142 -4.78 0.28 -11.67
C LEU A 142 -3.69 -0.54 -12.35
N LYS A 143 -4.04 -1.41 -13.29
CA LYS A 143 -3.07 -2.26 -13.99
C LYS A 143 -1.99 -1.47 -14.73
N ASN A 144 -2.33 -0.28 -15.21
CA ASN A 144 -1.41 0.56 -15.99
C ASN A 144 -0.71 1.62 -15.15
N MET A 145 -0.76 1.50 -13.82
CA MET A 145 -0.03 2.40 -12.95
C MET A 145 1.48 2.28 -13.21
N THR A 146 2.19 3.40 -13.16
CA THR A 146 3.60 3.47 -13.55
C THR A 146 4.51 2.78 -12.52
N SER A 147 4.43 1.45 -12.50
CA SER A 147 5.19 0.63 -11.55
C SER A 147 6.71 0.72 -11.75
N HIS A 148 7.18 1.00 -12.99
CA HIS A 148 8.61 1.19 -13.23
C HIS A 148 9.18 2.38 -12.46
N LEU A 149 8.43 3.46 -12.35
CA LEU A 149 8.85 4.64 -11.58
C LEU A 149 8.95 4.29 -10.08
N ILE A 150 8.00 3.51 -9.60
CA ILE A 150 7.97 3.05 -8.22
C ILE A 150 9.19 2.16 -7.93
N ILE A 151 9.45 1.18 -8.79
CA ILE A 151 10.57 0.27 -8.65
C ILE A 151 11.90 1.03 -8.67
N GLU A 152 12.05 1.96 -9.59
CA GLU A 152 13.24 2.78 -9.71
C GLU A 152 13.48 3.60 -8.43
N SER A 153 12.44 4.18 -7.88
CA SER A 153 12.51 4.94 -6.63
C SER A 153 12.93 4.08 -5.44
N LEU A 154 12.52 2.82 -5.41
CA LEU A 154 12.84 1.91 -4.31
C LEU A 154 14.23 1.31 -4.40
N ARG A 155 14.89 1.39 -5.53
CA ARG A 155 16.26 0.90 -5.70
C ARG A 155 17.32 1.79 -5.08
N THR A 156 16.99 3.00 -4.82
CA THR A 156 17.89 3.93 -4.14
C THR A 156 17.69 3.89 -2.65
#